data_4708a69f0748ede34b70a950a99b9ebc
#
_entry.id   4708a69f0748ede34b70a950a99b9ebc
#
_cell.length_a   1.000
_cell.length_b   1.000
_cell.length_c   1.000
_cell.angle_alpha   90.00
_cell.angle_beta   90.00
_cell.angle_gamma   90.00
#
_symmetry.space_group_name_H-M   'P 1'
#
loop_
_entity.id
_entity.type
_entity.pdbx_description
1 polymer ?
#
loop_
_entity_poly.entity_id
_entity_poly.type
_entity_poly.pdbx_seq_one_letter_code
_entity_poly.pdbx_strand_id
1 'polypeptide(L)'
;LLELENPIDYVRGEEGKKIISIEDIENDINDKNFKTKIRLLAPCDLQVVKACGVTFAKSMVERVIEERASGDFKKAEELRISIGDLIGDNLKNIVPGSKKAQEVKQLLIKEDLWSQYLEVGIGPDAEVFTKAQVLSSVGHGSEVGLHPVSNWNNPEPEIVLAVNSKVKIVGATLGNDVNLRDIEGRSALLLGKAKDNNASCSIGPFIRLFDETFSLDDVRKAELKMTIDGIDDFQLIGSSYMSEISRDPEDLVKQTSSRHHQYPDGFMLFLGTLFAPTEDRDTKGEGFTHKIGDKVTIKERNLGALVNYVNLSTKCPCLLYTSDAADEGWCV
;
A
#
# COMPACT_ATOMS: atom_id res chain seq x y z
N LEU A 1 10.29 1.68 -20.52
CA LEU A 1 9.30 0.67 -20.88
C LEU A 1 7.87 1.21 -20.78
N LEU A 2 7.49 1.83 -19.63
CA LEU A 2 6.12 2.35 -19.42
C LEU A 2 5.68 3.41 -20.42
N GLU A 3 6.62 4.16 -20.99
CA GLU A 3 6.37 5.22 -21.97
C GLU A 3 6.27 4.73 -23.43
N LEU A 4 6.51 3.46 -23.69
CA LEU A 4 6.34 2.88 -25.02
C LEU A 4 4.86 2.88 -25.41
N GLU A 5 4.60 3.05 -26.71
CA GLU A 5 3.23 3.00 -27.23
C GLU A 5 2.59 1.63 -27.02
N ASN A 6 3.37 0.57 -27.24
CA ASN A 6 2.98 -0.82 -26.99
C ASN A 6 4.08 -1.56 -26.19
N PRO A 7 4.10 -1.47 -24.86
CA PRO A 7 5.12 -2.11 -24.04
C PRO A 7 5.06 -3.65 -24.08
N ILE A 8 3.89 -4.24 -24.34
CA ILE A 8 3.72 -5.70 -24.45
C ILE A 8 4.44 -6.25 -25.68
N ASP A 9 4.24 -5.65 -26.86
CA ASP A 9 4.88 -6.10 -28.08
C ASP A 9 6.40 -5.95 -27.98
N TYR A 10 6.86 -4.87 -27.34
CA TYR A 10 8.29 -4.69 -27.09
C TYR A 10 8.84 -5.84 -26.24
N VAL A 11 8.22 -6.14 -25.09
CA VAL A 11 8.68 -7.23 -24.20
C VAL A 11 8.63 -8.60 -24.87
N ARG A 12 7.58 -8.86 -25.69
CA ARG A 12 7.44 -10.14 -26.42
C ARG A 12 8.44 -10.27 -27.57
N GLY A 13 8.89 -9.16 -28.14
CA GLY A 13 9.83 -9.11 -29.27
C GLY A 13 11.30 -9.16 -28.87
N GLU A 14 11.63 -8.91 -27.61
CA GLU A 14 13.01 -8.86 -27.12
C GLU A 14 13.51 -10.24 -26.66
N GLU A 15 14.71 -10.62 -27.11
CA GLU A 15 15.41 -11.78 -26.60
C GLU A 15 16.37 -11.38 -25.46
N GLY A 16 16.10 -11.90 -24.27
CA GLY A 16 16.93 -11.67 -23.09
C GLY A 16 17.88 -12.83 -22.80
N LYS A 17 19.04 -12.52 -22.21
CA LYS A 17 19.91 -13.54 -21.61
C LYS A 17 19.33 -13.96 -20.26
N LYS A 18 19.11 -15.26 -20.07
CA LYS A 18 18.73 -15.80 -18.74
C LYS A 18 19.86 -15.55 -17.76
N ILE A 19 19.57 -14.84 -16.67
CA ILE A 19 20.52 -14.53 -15.59
C ILE A 19 20.32 -15.54 -14.44
N ILE A 20 19.07 -15.74 -14.00
CA ILE A 20 18.70 -16.58 -12.87
C ILE A 20 17.26 -17.09 -13.07
N SER A 21 16.86 -18.13 -12.39
CA SER A 21 15.45 -18.56 -12.34
C SER A 21 14.71 -17.84 -11.20
N ILE A 22 13.39 -17.67 -11.37
CA ILE A 22 12.53 -17.12 -10.28
C ILE A 22 12.58 -18.06 -9.07
N GLU A 23 12.62 -19.38 -9.30
CA GLU A 23 12.70 -20.39 -8.26
C GLU A 23 13.96 -20.21 -7.38
N ASP A 24 15.10 -19.91 -7.97
CA ASP A 24 16.34 -19.67 -7.23
C ASP A 24 16.24 -18.39 -6.37
N ILE A 25 15.59 -17.33 -6.90
CA ILE A 25 15.32 -16.10 -6.15
C ILE A 25 14.38 -16.37 -4.97
N GLU A 26 13.29 -17.10 -5.20
CA GLU A 26 12.31 -17.46 -4.16
C GLU A 26 12.95 -18.32 -3.06
N ASN A 27 13.81 -19.27 -3.43
CA ASN A 27 14.55 -20.09 -2.47
C ASN A 27 15.48 -19.23 -1.62
N ASP A 28 16.24 -18.31 -2.23
CA ASP A 28 17.10 -17.38 -1.50
C ASP A 28 16.33 -16.50 -0.51
N ILE A 29 15.15 -16.01 -0.90
CA ILE A 29 14.28 -15.19 -0.06
C ILE A 29 13.77 -16.02 1.13
N ASN A 30 13.25 -17.22 0.88
CA ASN A 30 12.69 -18.08 1.92
C ASN A 30 13.74 -18.56 2.93
N ASP A 31 14.94 -18.91 2.46
CA ASP A 31 16.04 -19.38 3.29
C ASP A 31 16.79 -18.24 4.01
N LYS A 32 16.52 -16.99 3.68
CA LYS A 32 17.29 -15.80 4.12
C LYS A 32 18.79 -15.92 3.84
N ASN A 33 19.19 -16.71 2.85
CA ASN A 33 20.56 -17.12 2.62
C ASN A 33 21.25 -16.37 1.46
N PHE A 34 20.48 -15.75 0.60
CA PHE A 34 20.90 -14.91 -0.54
C PHE A 34 22.15 -15.42 -1.26
N LYS A 35 22.23 -16.74 -1.48
CA LYS A 35 23.38 -17.40 -2.11
C LYS A 35 23.72 -16.86 -3.48
N THR A 36 22.67 -16.48 -4.24
CA THR A 36 22.82 -15.97 -5.59
C THR A 36 23.37 -14.56 -5.67
N LYS A 37 23.32 -13.80 -4.58
CA LYS A 37 23.63 -12.36 -4.52
C LYS A 37 22.79 -11.48 -5.48
N ILE A 38 21.79 -12.06 -6.15
CA ILE A 38 20.86 -11.34 -7.03
C ILE A 38 19.59 -11.06 -6.26
N ARG A 39 19.10 -9.81 -6.33
CA ARG A 39 17.88 -9.38 -5.66
C ARG A 39 16.96 -8.68 -6.64
N LEU A 40 15.65 -8.85 -6.47
CA LEU A 40 14.67 -8.06 -7.17
C LEU A 40 14.52 -6.70 -6.50
N LEU A 41 14.75 -5.66 -7.26
CA LEU A 41 14.42 -4.30 -6.84
C LEU A 41 12.94 -4.03 -7.09
N ALA A 42 12.42 -2.92 -6.56
CA ALA A 42 11.10 -2.45 -6.95
C ALA A 42 11.06 -2.22 -8.47
N PRO A 43 10.03 -2.68 -9.18
CA PRO A 43 9.96 -2.58 -10.63
C PRO A 43 9.56 -1.17 -11.11
N CYS A 44 10.12 -0.14 -10.49
CA CYS A 44 9.95 1.26 -10.84
C CYS A 44 11.22 2.04 -10.48
N ASP A 45 11.59 3.01 -11.32
CA ASP A 45 12.78 3.84 -11.17
C ASP A 45 12.41 5.31 -10.92
N LEU A 46 12.18 6.05 -12.03
CA LEU A 46 11.91 7.49 -12.01
C LEU A 46 10.45 7.84 -11.69
N GLN A 47 9.59 6.85 -11.58
CA GLN A 47 8.21 7.03 -11.23
C GLN A 47 8.08 7.44 -9.76
N VAL A 48 7.41 8.54 -9.50
CA VAL A 48 6.99 8.87 -8.14
C VAL A 48 5.97 7.85 -7.65
N VAL A 49 5.98 7.57 -6.36
CA VAL A 49 5.01 6.64 -5.77
C VAL A 49 3.95 7.42 -5.00
N LYS A 50 2.73 7.33 -5.51
CA LYS A 50 1.54 7.91 -4.90
C LYS A 50 0.69 6.82 -4.28
N ALA A 51 -0.10 7.19 -3.28
CA ALA A 51 -1.07 6.30 -2.67
C ALA A 51 -2.40 7.02 -2.45
N CYS A 52 -3.48 6.24 -2.46
CA CYS A 52 -4.82 6.69 -2.14
C CYS A 52 -5.24 6.13 -0.78
N GLY A 53 -5.65 6.99 0.13
CA GLY A 53 -6.20 6.60 1.42
C GLY A 53 -7.72 6.50 1.40
N VAL A 54 -8.25 5.77 2.40
CA VAL A 54 -9.68 5.75 2.74
C VAL A 54 -10.60 5.36 1.57
N THR A 55 -10.14 4.46 0.71
CA THR A 55 -10.86 4.04 -0.51
C THR A 55 -11.82 2.88 -0.30
N PHE A 56 -11.94 2.33 0.90
CA PHE A 56 -12.87 1.26 1.26
C PHE A 56 -13.75 1.68 2.44
N ALA A 57 -15.03 1.31 2.43
CA ALA A 57 -15.95 1.68 3.52
C ALA A 57 -15.43 1.22 4.90
N LYS A 58 -14.86 0.02 4.98
CA LYS A 58 -14.28 -0.50 6.21
C LYS A 58 -13.07 0.32 6.68
N SER A 59 -12.18 0.71 5.77
CA SER A 59 -11.03 1.57 6.13
C SER A 59 -11.47 2.98 6.55
N MET A 60 -12.53 3.52 5.94
CA MET A 60 -13.12 4.80 6.39
C MET A 60 -13.54 4.74 7.85
N VAL A 61 -14.24 3.68 8.25
CA VAL A 61 -14.70 3.48 9.63
C VAL A 61 -13.50 3.39 10.59
N GLU A 62 -12.49 2.61 10.25
CA GLU A 62 -11.29 2.47 11.06
C GLU A 62 -10.55 3.81 11.23
N ARG A 63 -10.45 4.62 10.18
CA ARG A 63 -9.82 5.95 10.27
C ARG A 63 -10.59 6.90 11.18
N VAL A 64 -11.92 6.88 11.15
CA VAL A 64 -12.75 7.67 12.09
C VAL A 64 -12.50 7.23 13.54
N ILE A 65 -12.41 5.92 13.77
CA ILE A 65 -12.12 5.35 15.08
C ILE A 65 -10.74 5.78 15.57
N GLU A 66 -9.71 5.66 14.74
CA GLU A 66 -8.32 6.04 15.07
C GLU A 66 -8.19 7.54 15.35
N GLU A 67 -8.85 8.40 14.56
CA GLU A 67 -8.89 9.84 14.79
C GLU A 67 -9.50 10.17 16.14
N ARG A 68 -10.65 9.59 16.49
CA ARG A 68 -11.32 9.80 17.78
C ARG A 68 -10.54 9.24 18.95
N ALA A 69 -9.82 8.15 18.73
CA ALA A 69 -8.91 7.56 19.70
C ALA A 69 -7.61 8.36 19.84
N SER A 70 -7.32 9.30 18.92
CA SER A 70 -6.07 10.07 18.89
C SER A 70 -4.81 9.19 18.80
N GLY A 71 -4.90 8.07 18.08
CA GLY A 71 -3.83 7.08 17.93
C GLY A 71 -3.62 6.15 19.14
N ASP A 72 -4.55 6.15 20.10
CA ASP A 72 -4.55 5.21 21.23
C ASP A 72 -5.38 3.97 20.89
N PHE A 73 -4.73 2.80 20.78
CA PHE A 73 -5.38 1.57 20.36
C PHE A 73 -6.43 1.05 21.35
N LYS A 74 -6.24 1.23 22.70
CA LYS A 74 -7.23 0.80 23.71
C LYS A 74 -8.53 1.57 23.57
N LYS A 75 -8.42 2.88 23.40
CA LYS A 75 -9.55 3.75 23.13
C LYS A 75 -10.20 3.44 21.77
N ALA A 76 -9.40 3.06 20.76
CA ALA A 76 -9.91 2.64 19.46
C ALA A 76 -10.79 1.39 19.57
N GLU A 77 -10.40 0.40 20.40
CA GLU A 77 -11.18 -0.80 20.62
C GLU A 77 -12.56 -0.52 21.26
N GLU A 78 -12.60 0.35 22.27
CA GLU A 78 -13.85 0.80 22.91
C GLU A 78 -14.77 1.50 21.88
N LEU A 79 -14.20 2.37 21.04
CA LEU A 79 -14.95 3.08 20.00
C LEU A 79 -15.44 2.14 18.90
N ARG A 80 -14.66 1.13 18.50
CA ARG A 80 -15.05 0.13 17.49
C ARG A 80 -16.31 -0.61 17.87
N ILE A 81 -16.42 -1.01 19.15
CA ILE A 81 -17.62 -1.66 19.70
C ILE A 81 -18.83 -0.72 19.69
N SER A 82 -18.64 0.57 19.93
CA SER A 82 -19.74 1.52 20.14
C SER A 82 -20.29 2.15 18.87
N ILE A 83 -19.45 2.41 17.86
CA ILE A 83 -19.82 3.22 16.69
C ILE A 83 -19.52 2.57 15.33
N GLY A 84 -18.71 1.49 15.30
CA GLY A 84 -18.24 0.91 14.04
C GLY A 84 -19.38 0.48 13.09
N ASP A 85 -20.35 -0.26 13.59
CA ASP A 85 -21.49 -0.76 12.80
C ASP A 85 -22.40 0.39 12.33
N LEU A 86 -22.61 1.39 13.17
CA LEU A 86 -23.48 2.53 12.86
C LEU A 86 -22.96 3.33 11.65
N ILE A 87 -21.63 3.58 11.61
CA ILE A 87 -21.00 4.30 10.50
C ILE A 87 -20.92 3.40 9.27
N GLY A 88 -20.47 2.15 9.43
CA GLY A 88 -20.21 1.21 8.34
C GLY A 88 -21.43 0.91 7.49
N ASP A 89 -22.59 0.70 8.07
CA ASP A 89 -23.83 0.43 7.35
C ASP A 89 -24.29 1.63 6.52
N ASN A 90 -24.08 2.85 6.99
CA ASN A 90 -24.39 4.06 6.26
C ASN A 90 -23.46 4.33 5.06
N LEU A 91 -22.24 3.77 5.06
CA LEU A 91 -21.25 4.00 4.01
C LEU A 91 -21.32 2.96 2.87
N LYS A 92 -21.96 1.82 3.08
CA LYS A 92 -22.10 0.79 2.06
C LYS A 92 -22.81 1.33 0.81
N ASN A 93 -22.23 1.06 -0.35
CA ASN A 93 -22.78 1.42 -1.66
C ASN A 93 -22.97 2.93 -1.91
N ILE A 94 -22.23 3.78 -1.21
CA ILE A 94 -22.17 5.21 -1.52
C ILE A 94 -21.20 5.45 -2.66
N VAL A 95 -21.66 6.12 -3.70
CA VAL A 95 -20.79 6.65 -4.75
C VAL A 95 -20.23 7.99 -4.28
N PRO A 96 -18.91 8.13 -4.12
CA PRO A 96 -18.29 9.36 -3.67
C PRO A 96 -18.68 10.57 -4.53
N GLY A 97 -18.88 11.74 -3.91
CA GLY A 97 -19.29 12.97 -4.58
C GLY A 97 -20.74 13.02 -5.04
N SER A 98 -21.52 11.94 -4.89
CA SER A 98 -22.94 11.89 -5.30
C SER A 98 -23.87 12.70 -4.37
N LYS A 99 -25.11 12.96 -4.82
CA LYS A 99 -26.14 13.56 -3.96
C LYS A 99 -26.38 12.74 -2.70
N LYS A 100 -26.40 11.39 -2.82
CA LYS A 100 -26.54 10.49 -1.67
C LYS A 100 -25.38 10.65 -0.68
N ALA A 101 -24.14 10.80 -1.16
CA ALA A 101 -23.00 11.09 -0.31
C ALA A 101 -23.18 12.41 0.46
N GLN A 102 -23.68 13.46 -0.20
CA GLN A 102 -23.97 14.74 0.46
C GLN A 102 -25.07 14.64 1.52
N GLU A 103 -26.13 13.86 1.26
CA GLU A 103 -27.20 13.60 2.23
C GLU A 103 -26.68 12.85 3.46
N VAL A 104 -25.84 11.82 3.26
CA VAL A 104 -25.19 11.09 4.34
C VAL A 104 -24.23 11.99 5.12
N LYS A 105 -23.46 12.85 4.45
CA LYS A 105 -22.64 13.87 5.10
C LYS A 105 -23.44 14.73 6.07
N GLN A 106 -24.61 15.26 5.60
CA GLN A 106 -25.45 16.10 6.45
C GLN A 106 -26.03 15.35 7.67
N LEU A 107 -26.35 14.06 7.50
CA LEU A 107 -26.78 13.20 8.60
C LEU A 107 -25.66 13.01 9.63
N LEU A 108 -24.47 12.60 9.17
CA LEU A 108 -23.33 12.34 10.06
C LEU A 108 -22.86 13.62 10.80
N ILE A 109 -22.96 14.80 10.16
CA ILE A 109 -22.71 16.07 10.83
C ILE A 109 -23.68 16.31 11.96
N LYS A 110 -24.98 16.06 11.76
CA LYS A 110 -26.01 16.22 12.82
C LYS A 110 -25.81 15.30 14.00
N GLU A 111 -25.31 14.09 13.74
CA GLU A 111 -25.01 13.08 14.77
C GLU A 111 -23.61 13.26 15.41
N ASP A 112 -22.87 14.33 15.05
CA ASP A 112 -21.49 14.58 15.49
C ASP A 112 -20.53 13.41 15.17
N LEU A 113 -20.77 12.75 14.03
CA LEU A 113 -19.98 11.62 13.55
C LEU A 113 -19.12 11.96 12.33
N TRP A 114 -19.19 13.19 11.82
CA TRP A 114 -18.39 13.62 10.67
C TRP A 114 -16.90 13.69 11.01
N SER A 115 -16.07 13.30 10.05
CA SER A 115 -14.62 13.27 10.15
C SER A 115 -14.00 13.72 8.84
N GLN A 116 -12.78 14.26 8.88
CA GLN A 116 -11.98 14.59 7.70
C GLN A 116 -11.72 13.36 6.81
N TYR A 117 -11.65 12.17 7.37
CA TYR A 117 -11.49 10.93 6.61
C TYR A 117 -12.76 10.56 5.84
N LEU A 118 -13.93 10.88 6.35
CA LEU A 118 -15.20 10.75 5.62
C LEU A 118 -15.30 11.77 4.48
N GLU A 119 -14.70 12.96 4.64
CA GLU A 119 -14.64 13.97 3.57
C GLU A 119 -13.94 13.41 2.33
N VAL A 120 -12.77 12.79 2.48
CA VAL A 120 -12.03 12.20 1.35
C VAL A 120 -12.59 10.84 0.92
N GLY A 121 -13.23 10.11 1.84
CA GLY A 121 -13.82 8.81 1.57
C GLY A 121 -15.07 8.88 0.69
N ILE A 122 -16.02 9.76 0.99
CA ILE A 122 -17.32 9.90 0.29
C ILE A 122 -17.52 11.25 -0.39
N GLY A 123 -16.66 12.24 -0.15
CA GLY A 123 -16.69 13.54 -0.82
C GLY A 123 -16.25 13.48 -2.29
N PRO A 124 -16.20 14.62 -3.00
CA PRO A 124 -15.84 14.66 -4.41
C PRO A 124 -14.36 14.33 -4.67
N ASP A 125 -13.47 14.71 -3.75
CA ASP A 125 -12.03 14.60 -3.91
C ASP A 125 -11.46 13.42 -3.10
N ALA A 126 -10.63 12.59 -3.73
CA ALA A 126 -9.97 11.47 -3.05
C ALA A 126 -8.77 11.95 -2.24
N GLU A 127 -8.44 11.22 -1.17
CA GLU A 127 -7.14 11.36 -0.54
C GLU A 127 -6.06 10.79 -1.45
N VAL A 128 -5.12 11.63 -1.89
CA VAL A 128 -3.95 11.23 -2.66
C VAL A 128 -2.71 11.84 -2.02
N PHE A 129 -1.74 11.01 -1.66
CA PHE A 129 -0.51 11.46 -1.01
C PHE A 129 0.75 10.85 -1.66
N THR A 130 1.92 11.38 -1.32
CA THR A 130 3.19 10.78 -1.71
C THR A 130 3.55 9.69 -0.72
N LYS A 131 3.61 8.44 -1.20
CA LYS A 131 4.01 7.28 -0.40
C LYS A 131 5.51 7.14 -0.32
N ALA A 132 6.18 7.38 -1.44
CA ALA A 132 7.62 7.30 -1.52
C ALA A 132 8.14 8.16 -2.66
N GLN A 133 9.39 8.59 -2.53
CA GLN A 133 10.11 9.29 -3.57
C GLN A 133 10.58 8.32 -4.67
N VAL A 134 11.07 8.85 -5.78
CA VAL A 134 11.75 8.06 -6.81
C VAL A 134 12.91 7.28 -6.20
N LEU A 135 13.14 6.06 -6.65
CA LEU A 135 14.23 5.16 -6.22
C LEU A 135 14.24 4.81 -4.72
N SER A 136 13.18 5.09 -3.95
CA SER A 136 13.14 4.80 -2.51
C SER A 136 12.29 3.58 -2.14
N SER A 137 11.51 3.04 -3.07
CA SER A 137 10.75 1.80 -2.84
C SER A 137 11.66 0.59 -2.85
N VAL A 138 11.37 -0.37 -1.98
CA VAL A 138 12.08 -1.66 -1.92
C VAL A 138 11.31 -2.74 -2.68
N GLY A 139 12.02 -3.77 -3.13
CA GLY A 139 11.46 -4.84 -3.92
C GLY A 139 11.10 -6.08 -3.11
N HIS A 140 10.75 -7.14 -3.85
CA HIS A 140 10.44 -8.46 -3.33
C HIS A 140 11.64 -9.09 -2.60
N GLY A 141 11.39 -9.63 -1.40
CA GLY A 141 12.42 -10.20 -0.53
C GLY A 141 13.19 -9.20 0.31
N SER A 142 12.93 -7.91 0.14
CA SER A 142 13.61 -6.86 0.89
C SER A 142 13.00 -6.61 2.27
N GLU A 143 13.79 -5.97 3.13
CA GLU A 143 13.28 -5.48 4.41
C GLU A 143 12.42 -4.23 4.23
N VAL A 144 11.31 -4.15 4.98
CA VAL A 144 10.47 -2.96 5.11
C VAL A 144 10.72 -2.27 6.44
N GLY A 145 10.74 -0.93 6.42
CA GLY A 145 11.20 -0.10 7.52
C GLY A 145 10.10 0.48 8.39
N LEU A 146 10.16 0.21 9.70
CA LEU A 146 9.35 0.87 10.71
C LEU A 146 10.10 2.04 11.33
N HIS A 147 9.44 3.19 11.49
CA HIS A 147 10.02 4.30 12.22
C HIS A 147 10.16 3.94 13.71
N PRO A 148 11.35 4.13 14.35
CA PRO A 148 11.60 3.69 15.74
C PRO A 148 10.67 4.27 16.80
N VAL A 149 9.98 5.36 16.51
CA VAL A 149 9.04 5.99 17.46
C VAL A 149 7.67 5.36 17.47
N SER A 150 7.35 4.48 16.50
CA SER A 150 6.03 3.86 16.39
C SER A 150 5.95 2.60 17.24
N ASN A 151 4.87 2.50 18.00
CA ASN A 151 4.52 1.33 18.80
C ASN A 151 3.24 0.65 18.31
N TRP A 152 2.57 1.21 17.31
CA TRP A 152 1.37 0.64 16.69
C TRP A 152 1.42 0.83 15.17
N ASN A 153 1.75 -0.23 14.48
CA ASN A 153 2.02 -0.21 13.04
C ASN A 153 1.55 -1.51 12.38
N ASN A 154 1.35 -1.48 11.08
CA ASN A 154 0.84 -2.62 10.32
C ASN A 154 1.29 -2.57 8.85
N PRO A 155 1.24 -3.72 8.13
CA PRO A 155 1.29 -3.73 6.68
C PRO A 155 -0.08 -3.37 6.11
N GLU A 156 -0.08 -2.78 4.93
CA GLU A 156 -1.28 -2.56 4.13
C GLU A 156 -1.07 -3.22 2.75
N PRO A 157 -1.74 -4.37 2.49
CA PRO A 157 -1.66 -5.05 1.20
C PRO A 157 -2.52 -4.34 0.17
N GLU A 158 -1.91 -3.94 -0.94
CA GLU A 158 -2.55 -3.13 -1.97
C GLU A 158 -2.24 -3.60 -3.38
N ILE A 159 -3.14 -3.28 -4.32
CA ILE A 159 -2.83 -3.23 -5.74
C ILE A 159 -2.15 -1.90 -6.04
N VAL A 160 -1.10 -1.96 -6.85
CA VAL A 160 -0.38 -0.78 -7.34
C VAL A 160 -0.49 -0.72 -8.86
N LEU A 161 -1.03 0.36 -9.39
CA LEU A 161 -1.09 0.60 -10.83
C LEU A 161 0.19 1.25 -11.33
N ALA A 162 0.67 0.80 -12.50
CA ALA A 162 1.71 1.47 -13.26
C ALA A 162 1.04 2.38 -14.29
N VAL A 163 1.29 3.69 -14.17
CA VAL A 163 0.68 4.72 -15.02
C VAL A 163 1.78 5.51 -15.72
N ASN A 164 1.68 5.66 -17.04
CA ASN A 164 2.67 6.40 -17.82
C ASN A 164 2.42 7.92 -17.81
N SER A 165 3.33 8.69 -18.41
CA SER A 165 3.25 10.15 -18.49
C SER A 165 2.01 10.69 -19.23
N LYS A 166 1.38 9.86 -20.06
CA LYS A 166 0.13 10.16 -20.78
C LYS A 166 -1.13 9.79 -19.98
N VAL A 167 -0.96 9.45 -18.68
CA VAL A 167 -2.03 9.03 -17.76
C VAL A 167 -2.72 7.73 -18.21
N LYS A 168 -2.04 6.90 -19.00
CA LYS A 168 -2.51 5.58 -19.40
C LYS A 168 -2.04 4.55 -18.36
N ILE A 169 -2.99 3.76 -17.83
CA ILE A 169 -2.68 2.62 -16.98
C ILE A 169 -2.14 1.51 -17.90
N VAL A 170 -0.93 1.05 -17.64
CA VAL A 170 -0.24 0.08 -18.50
C VAL A 170 -0.10 -1.30 -17.87
N GLY A 171 -0.34 -1.41 -16.56
CA GLY A 171 -0.25 -2.67 -15.83
C GLY A 171 -0.49 -2.49 -14.35
N ALA A 172 -0.34 -3.58 -13.60
CA ALA A 172 -0.49 -3.59 -12.15
C ALA A 172 0.55 -4.51 -11.48
N THR A 173 0.76 -4.29 -10.19
CA THR A 173 1.62 -5.09 -9.33
C THR A 173 1.08 -5.08 -7.89
N LEU A 174 1.80 -5.73 -6.98
CA LEU A 174 1.48 -5.72 -5.54
C LEU A 174 2.29 -4.66 -4.81
N GLY A 175 1.73 -4.14 -3.72
CA GLY A 175 2.40 -3.22 -2.84
C GLY A 175 2.15 -3.51 -1.36
N ASN A 176 3.11 -3.11 -0.54
CA ASN A 176 2.99 -3.05 0.91
C ASN A 176 3.18 -1.59 1.33
N ASP A 177 2.07 -0.93 1.68
CA ASP A 177 2.06 0.41 2.26
C ASP A 177 2.20 0.30 3.78
N VAL A 178 3.44 0.25 4.27
CA VAL A 178 3.69 0.17 5.72
C VAL A 178 3.15 1.43 6.39
N ASN A 179 2.32 1.21 7.41
CA ASN A 179 1.62 2.28 8.12
C ASN A 179 2.01 2.36 9.60
N LEU A 180 2.11 3.58 10.10
CA LEU A 180 2.32 3.88 11.52
C LEU A 180 1.03 4.47 12.10
N ARG A 181 0.11 3.58 12.57
CA ARG A 181 -1.26 3.93 13.01
C ARG A 181 -1.27 4.91 14.18
N ASP A 182 -0.32 4.78 15.12
CA ASP A 182 -0.16 5.69 16.24
C ASP A 182 0.29 7.10 15.84
N ILE A 183 0.94 7.24 14.69
CA ILE A 183 1.33 8.55 14.15
C ILE A 183 0.19 9.13 13.31
N GLU A 184 -0.35 8.35 12.38
CA GLU A 184 -1.42 8.75 11.48
C GLU A 184 -2.69 9.14 12.25
N GLY A 185 -3.08 8.35 13.26
CA GLY A 185 -4.28 8.59 14.07
C GLY A 185 -4.21 9.84 14.95
N ARG A 186 -3.02 10.41 15.18
CA ARG A 186 -2.89 11.66 15.94
C ARG A 186 -3.32 12.89 15.15
N SER A 187 -3.00 12.92 13.85
CA SER A 187 -3.35 14.05 12.98
C SER A 187 -3.10 13.70 11.52
N ALA A 188 -4.02 14.04 10.63
CA ALA A 188 -3.81 13.95 9.19
C ALA A 188 -2.60 14.78 8.70
N LEU A 189 -2.18 15.81 9.43
CA LEU A 189 -0.98 16.60 9.13
C LEU A 189 0.33 15.81 9.37
N LEU A 190 0.26 14.65 10.02
CA LEU A 190 1.39 13.76 10.24
C LEU A 190 1.45 12.62 9.22
N LEU A 191 0.63 12.64 8.18
CA LEU A 191 0.56 11.60 7.16
C LEU A 191 1.94 11.32 6.53
N GLY A 192 2.70 12.35 6.16
CA GLY A 192 4.06 12.20 5.64
C GLY A 192 4.98 11.43 6.60
N LYS A 193 4.92 11.73 7.91
CA LYS A 193 5.70 11.00 8.92
C LYS A 193 5.23 9.55 9.09
N ALA A 194 3.94 9.30 8.94
CA ALA A 194 3.37 7.96 9.08
C ALA A 194 3.69 7.06 7.89
N LYS A 195 3.78 7.63 6.68
CA LYS A 195 3.80 6.89 5.41
C LYS A 195 5.12 6.94 4.65
N ASP A 196 5.90 8.03 4.72
CA ASP A 196 7.12 8.22 3.95
C ASP A 196 8.36 8.12 4.85
N ASN A 197 8.82 6.90 5.05
CA ASN A 197 10.03 6.57 5.79
C ASN A 197 10.93 5.67 4.92
N ASN A 198 12.20 5.53 5.27
CA ASN A 198 13.09 4.59 4.58
C ASN A 198 12.49 3.20 4.54
N ALA A 199 12.36 2.63 3.34
CA ALA A 199 11.82 1.31 3.06
C ALA A 199 10.38 1.08 3.57
N SER A 200 9.60 2.13 3.86
CA SER A 200 8.19 1.98 4.26
C SER A 200 7.26 1.68 3.07
N CYS A 201 7.80 1.60 1.87
CA CYS A 201 7.11 1.29 0.63
C CYS A 201 7.76 0.12 -0.07
N SER A 202 7.04 -0.97 -0.29
CA SER A 202 7.50 -2.09 -1.10
C SER A 202 6.59 -2.32 -2.29
N ILE A 203 7.19 -2.56 -3.47
CA ILE A 203 6.49 -2.80 -4.74
C ILE A 203 7.10 -4.02 -5.42
N GLY A 204 6.28 -4.93 -5.93
CA GLY A 204 6.77 -6.09 -6.66
C GLY A 204 5.80 -7.28 -6.68
N PRO A 205 6.27 -8.45 -7.14
CA PRO A 205 7.63 -8.74 -7.63
C PRO A 205 7.91 -8.14 -9.01
N PHE A 206 6.92 -8.06 -9.90
CA PHE A 206 7.00 -7.53 -11.27
C PHE A 206 5.74 -6.74 -11.59
N ILE A 207 5.83 -5.80 -12.55
CA ILE A 207 4.65 -5.22 -13.17
C ILE A 207 4.12 -6.21 -14.20
N ARG A 208 2.87 -6.68 -14.02
CA ARG A 208 2.15 -7.38 -15.07
C ARG A 208 1.49 -6.35 -15.97
N LEU A 209 1.96 -6.28 -17.19
CA LEU A 209 1.41 -5.40 -18.22
C LEU A 209 0.02 -5.90 -18.66
N PHE A 210 -0.87 -4.97 -19.01
CA PHE A 210 -2.19 -5.31 -19.50
C PHE A 210 -2.11 -5.85 -20.93
N ASP A 211 -2.83 -6.96 -21.17
CA ASP A 211 -2.94 -7.63 -22.44
C ASP A 211 -4.32 -8.33 -22.57
N GLU A 212 -4.45 -9.24 -23.53
CA GLU A 212 -5.66 -10.02 -23.75
C GLU A 212 -6.02 -10.99 -22.62
N THR A 213 -5.08 -11.26 -21.72
CA THR A 213 -5.26 -12.21 -20.58
C THR A 213 -5.35 -11.54 -19.22
N PHE A 214 -5.03 -10.25 -19.14
CA PHE A 214 -5.06 -9.47 -17.89
C PHE A 214 -5.34 -7.99 -18.19
N SER A 215 -6.36 -7.46 -17.57
CA SER A 215 -6.90 -6.13 -17.81
C SER A 215 -7.21 -5.39 -16.50
N LEU A 216 -7.64 -4.14 -16.61
CA LEU A 216 -8.11 -3.37 -15.44
C LEU A 216 -9.37 -3.99 -14.80
N ASP A 217 -10.17 -4.72 -15.58
CA ASP A 217 -11.34 -5.42 -15.04
C ASP A 217 -10.95 -6.61 -14.14
N ASP A 218 -9.78 -7.22 -14.39
CA ASP A 218 -9.22 -8.23 -13.50
C ASP A 218 -8.71 -7.60 -12.20
N VAL A 219 -8.11 -6.41 -12.28
CA VAL A 219 -7.74 -5.61 -11.10
C VAL A 219 -8.97 -5.26 -10.26
N ARG A 220 -10.08 -4.82 -10.87
CA ARG A 220 -11.34 -4.52 -10.16
C ARG A 220 -11.91 -5.72 -9.38
N LYS A 221 -11.54 -6.93 -9.77
CA LYS A 221 -12.00 -8.20 -9.17
C LYS A 221 -10.92 -8.89 -8.33
N ALA A 222 -9.74 -8.30 -8.23
CA ALA A 222 -8.61 -8.91 -7.54
C ALA A 222 -8.91 -9.15 -6.06
N GLU A 223 -8.47 -10.30 -5.58
CA GLU A 223 -8.50 -10.70 -4.17
C GLU A 223 -7.06 -10.84 -3.68
N LEU A 224 -6.64 -9.95 -2.81
CA LEU A 224 -5.33 -10.00 -2.17
C LEU A 224 -5.45 -10.83 -0.90
N LYS A 225 -4.52 -11.78 -0.74
CA LYS A 225 -4.32 -12.53 0.50
C LYS A 225 -3.00 -12.12 1.12
N MET A 226 -3.02 -11.84 2.41
CA MET A 226 -1.82 -11.52 3.16
C MET A 226 -1.65 -12.49 4.31
N THR A 227 -0.40 -12.91 4.55
CA THR A 227 0.01 -13.60 5.77
C THR A 227 1.12 -12.84 6.44
N ILE A 228 1.08 -12.79 7.76
CA ILE A 228 2.18 -12.36 8.61
C ILE A 228 2.62 -13.57 9.41
N ASP A 229 3.86 -13.99 9.21
CA ASP A 229 4.50 -15.02 10.01
C ASP A 229 5.46 -14.34 10.98
N GLY A 230 5.12 -14.32 12.26
CA GLY A 230 5.88 -13.69 13.32
C GLY A 230 7.07 -14.52 13.77
N ILE A 231 8.07 -13.85 14.35
CA ILE A 231 9.25 -14.53 14.95
C ILE A 231 8.92 -15.27 16.25
N ASP A 232 7.72 -15.08 16.78
CA ASP A 232 7.17 -15.59 18.05
C ASP A 232 6.06 -16.62 17.80
N ASP A 233 6.10 -17.32 16.66
CA ASP A 233 5.08 -18.27 16.20
C ASP A 233 3.69 -17.64 15.99
N PHE A 234 3.57 -16.33 16.05
CA PHE A 234 2.35 -15.61 15.71
C PHE A 234 2.04 -15.73 14.23
N GLN A 235 0.79 -15.97 13.89
CA GLN A 235 0.34 -15.96 12.51
C GLN A 235 -0.94 -15.15 12.37
N LEU A 236 -0.98 -14.29 11.35
CA LEU A 236 -2.16 -13.54 10.97
C LEU A 236 -2.43 -13.74 9.48
N ILE A 237 -3.69 -13.96 9.12
CA ILE A 237 -4.14 -14.08 7.73
C ILE A 237 -5.20 -13.01 7.49
N GLY A 238 -5.02 -12.23 6.44
CA GLY A 238 -5.94 -11.18 6.03
C GLY A 238 -6.24 -11.22 4.54
N SER A 239 -7.32 -10.57 4.15
CA SER A 239 -7.70 -10.43 2.74
C SER A 239 -8.16 -9.00 2.46
N SER A 240 -7.93 -8.54 1.22
CA SER A 240 -8.44 -7.29 0.68
C SER A 240 -9.08 -7.57 -0.68
N TYR A 241 -10.32 -7.12 -0.86
CA TYR A 241 -11.13 -7.40 -2.06
C TYR A 241 -11.33 -6.10 -2.85
N MET A 242 -10.74 -6.01 -4.03
CA MET A 242 -10.88 -4.83 -4.90
C MET A 242 -12.32 -4.56 -5.32
N SER A 243 -13.19 -5.58 -5.31
CA SER A 243 -14.64 -5.40 -5.56
C SER A 243 -15.35 -4.56 -4.49
N GLU A 244 -14.75 -4.34 -3.33
CA GLU A 244 -15.29 -3.52 -2.24
C GLU A 244 -14.73 -2.08 -2.23
N ILE A 245 -13.88 -1.73 -3.21
CA ILE A 245 -13.37 -0.36 -3.33
C ILE A 245 -14.51 0.62 -3.65
N SER A 246 -14.55 1.75 -2.96
CA SER A 246 -15.60 2.77 -3.14
C SER A 246 -15.34 3.72 -4.30
N ARG A 247 -14.08 3.80 -4.78
CA ARG A 247 -13.67 4.61 -5.94
C ARG A 247 -13.06 3.72 -7.01
N ASP A 248 -13.52 3.87 -8.25
CA ASP A 248 -12.94 3.12 -9.37
C ASP A 248 -11.45 3.45 -9.57
N PRO A 249 -10.59 2.46 -9.90
CA PRO A 249 -9.17 2.70 -10.16
C PRO A 249 -8.89 3.80 -11.20
N GLU A 250 -9.71 3.93 -12.26
CA GLU A 250 -9.56 5.02 -13.24
C GLU A 250 -9.91 6.38 -12.65
N ASP A 251 -10.88 6.46 -11.72
CA ASP A 251 -11.18 7.70 -11.00
C ASP A 251 -9.98 8.11 -10.14
N LEU A 252 -9.38 7.20 -9.40
CA LEU A 252 -8.20 7.47 -8.58
C LEU A 252 -7.01 7.95 -9.42
N VAL A 253 -6.80 7.38 -10.60
CA VAL A 253 -5.77 7.86 -11.55
C VAL A 253 -6.07 9.30 -12.00
N LYS A 254 -7.33 9.63 -12.33
CA LYS A 254 -7.75 10.98 -12.72
C LYS A 254 -7.62 11.98 -11.55
N GLN A 255 -7.87 11.56 -10.33
CA GLN A 255 -7.68 12.36 -9.12
C GLN A 255 -6.19 12.63 -8.84
N THR A 256 -5.32 11.69 -9.21
CA THR A 256 -3.86 11.81 -9.01
C THR A 256 -3.21 12.73 -10.04
N SER A 257 -3.63 12.66 -11.30
CA SER A 257 -3.01 13.40 -12.41
C SER A 257 -4.02 14.23 -13.19
N SER A 258 -3.64 15.47 -13.53
CA SER A 258 -4.49 16.42 -14.24
C SER A 258 -3.65 17.44 -15.03
N ARG A 259 -4.32 18.45 -15.65
CA ARG A 259 -3.62 19.58 -16.26
C ARG A 259 -2.75 20.37 -15.26
N HIS A 260 -3.09 20.31 -13.98
CA HIS A 260 -2.41 21.04 -12.91
C HIS A 260 -1.38 20.21 -12.18
N HIS A 261 -1.36 18.90 -12.42
CA HIS A 261 -0.48 17.96 -11.73
C HIS A 261 -0.03 16.86 -12.71
N GLN A 262 1.18 16.96 -13.24
CA GLN A 262 1.74 16.11 -14.27
C GLN A 262 2.96 15.33 -13.75
N TYR A 263 3.15 14.14 -14.27
CA TYR A 263 4.24 13.23 -13.92
C TYR A 263 4.98 12.84 -15.21
N PRO A 264 6.13 13.48 -15.52
CA PRO A 264 6.84 13.30 -16.80
C PRO A 264 7.31 11.86 -17.05
N ASP A 265 7.61 11.12 -15.99
CA ASP A 265 8.06 9.72 -16.04
C ASP A 265 6.94 8.74 -15.65
N GLY A 266 5.69 9.22 -15.57
CA GLY A 266 4.59 8.44 -15.02
C GLY A 266 4.66 8.32 -13.49
N PHE A 267 3.82 7.46 -12.93
CA PHE A 267 3.74 7.23 -11.48
C PHE A 267 3.25 5.83 -11.17
N MET A 268 3.60 5.36 -9.99
CA MET A 268 3.02 4.18 -9.36
C MET A 268 1.92 4.64 -8.41
N LEU A 269 0.73 3.99 -8.47
CA LEU A 269 -0.42 4.38 -7.65
C LEU A 269 -0.92 3.21 -6.82
N PHE A 270 -0.76 3.29 -5.52
CA PHE A 270 -1.41 2.43 -4.55
C PHE A 270 -2.90 2.79 -4.45
N LEU A 271 -3.78 1.79 -4.50
CA LEU A 271 -5.23 2.00 -4.57
C LEU A 271 -5.93 2.01 -3.21
N GLY A 272 -5.19 1.82 -2.13
CA GLY A 272 -5.73 1.65 -0.80
C GLY A 272 -5.99 0.20 -0.42
N THR A 273 -6.29 -0.03 0.84
CA THR A 273 -6.52 -1.36 1.41
C THR A 273 -7.86 -1.47 2.13
N LEU A 274 -8.48 -2.65 2.04
CA LEU A 274 -9.58 -3.05 2.92
C LEU A 274 -9.07 -3.53 4.29
N PHE A 275 -7.80 -4.01 4.32
CA PHE A 275 -7.23 -4.69 5.46
C PHE A 275 -6.74 -3.71 6.53
N ALA A 276 -7.25 -3.88 7.75
CA ALA A 276 -6.75 -3.24 8.96
C ALA A 276 -6.71 -4.31 10.07
N PRO A 277 -5.52 -4.78 10.51
CA PRO A 277 -5.43 -5.83 11.51
C PRO A 277 -5.97 -5.33 12.85
N THR A 278 -6.88 -6.11 13.43
CA THR A 278 -7.49 -5.86 14.73
C THR A 278 -7.23 -6.97 15.73
N GLU A 279 -6.63 -8.06 15.30
CA GLU A 279 -6.28 -9.22 16.12
C GLU A 279 -5.23 -8.85 17.14
N ASP A 280 -5.40 -9.37 18.37
CA ASP A 280 -4.39 -9.21 19.42
C ASP A 280 -3.16 -10.09 19.15
N ARG A 281 -1.97 -9.54 19.38
CA ARG A 281 -0.73 -10.32 19.22
C ARG A 281 -0.16 -10.81 20.56
N ASP A 282 0.10 -9.92 21.49
CA ASP A 282 0.79 -10.26 22.75
C ASP A 282 -0.17 -10.27 23.93
N THR A 283 -0.97 -9.23 24.07
CA THR A 283 -1.87 -9.03 25.21
C THR A 283 -3.28 -8.78 24.68
N LYS A 284 -4.24 -9.41 25.31
CA LYS A 284 -5.65 -9.21 24.97
C LYS A 284 -6.05 -7.74 25.09
N GLY A 285 -6.64 -7.20 24.01
CA GLY A 285 -7.07 -5.81 23.90
C GLY A 285 -5.92 -4.85 23.57
N GLU A 286 -4.76 -5.35 23.11
CA GLU A 286 -3.64 -4.51 22.67
C GLU A 286 -3.49 -4.47 21.14
N GLY A 287 -4.29 -5.25 20.42
CA GLY A 287 -4.29 -5.28 18.96
C GLY A 287 -2.98 -5.79 18.36
N PHE A 288 -2.86 -5.60 17.05
CA PHE A 288 -1.69 -6.01 16.28
C PHE A 288 -0.66 -4.87 16.19
N THR A 289 0.60 -5.23 16.37
CA THR A 289 1.75 -4.44 15.93
C THR A 289 2.86 -5.37 15.43
N HIS A 290 3.68 -4.91 14.48
CA HIS A 290 4.83 -5.68 14.00
C HIS A 290 5.92 -5.88 15.07
N LYS A 291 6.60 -7.02 14.96
CA LYS A 291 7.92 -7.24 15.56
C LYS A 291 9.00 -7.27 14.47
N ILE A 292 10.19 -6.84 14.83
CA ILE A 292 11.34 -6.89 13.91
C ILE A 292 11.62 -8.35 13.55
N GLY A 293 11.73 -8.63 12.25
CA GLY A 293 11.93 -9.96 11.71
C GLY A 293 10.66 -10.68 11.27
N ASP A 294 9.46 -10.11 11.49
CA ASP A 294 8.22 -10.63 10.90
C ASP A 294 8.34 -10.76 9.40
N LYS A 295 7.76 -11.82 8.84
CA LYS A 295 7.64 -12.02 7.40
C LYS A 295 6.23 -11.67 6.96
N VAL A 296 6.10 -10.71 6.05
CA VAL A 296 4.84 -10.34 5.40
C VAL A 296 4.82 -10.92 4.00
N THR A 297 3.78 -11.65 3.65
CA THR A 297 3.56 -12.19 2.30
C THR A 297 2.22 -11.72 1.78
N ILE A 298 2.23 -10.97 0.67
CA ILE A 298 1.02 -10.49 -0.03
C ILE A 298 0.92 -11.24 -1.35
N LYS A 299 -0.23 -11.85 -1.63
CA LYS A 299 -0.44 -12.67 -2.84
C LYS A 299 -1.70 -12.27 -3.59
N GLU A 300 -1.62 -12.30 -4.90
CA GLU A 300 -2.75 -12.23 -5.82
C GLU A 300 -2.52 -13.20 -6.98
N ARG A 301 -3.59 -13.83 -7.45
CA ARG A 301 -3.53 -14.92 -8.43
C ARG A 301 -2.77 -14.57 -9.71
N ASN A 302 -2.98 -13.36 -10.23
CA ASN A 302 -2.40 -12.88 -11.49
C ASN A 302 -1.08 -12.14 -11.32
N LEU A 303 -0.78 -11.66 -10.10
CA LEU A 303 0.37 -10.80 -9.80
C LEU A 303 1.47 -11.52 -9.03
N GLY A 304 1.23 -12.75 -8.59
CA GLY A 304 2.22 -13.54 -7.85
C GLY A 304 2.25 -13.22 -6.35
N ALA A 305 3.44 -13.10 -5.79
CA ALA A 305 3.66 -12.85 -4.37
C ALA A 305 4.71 -11.76 -4.12
N LEU A 306 4.42 -10.85 -3.20
CA LEU A 306 5.37 -9.89 -2.64
C LEU A 306 5.70 -10.32 -1.22
N VAL A 307 6.97 -10.55 -0.93
CA VAL A 307 7.47 -10.95 0.40
C VAL A 307 8.34 -9.83 0.95
N ASN A 308 8.14 -9.49 2.20
CA ASN A 308 8.99 -8.54 2.92
C ASN A 308 9.33 -9.06 4.32
N TYR A 309 10.42 -8.60 4.87
CA TYR A 309 10.80 -8.78 6.27
C TYR A 309 10.78 -7.44 6.99
N VAL A 310 10.27 -7.42 8.21
CA VAL A 310 10.14 -6.18 8.98
C VAL A 310 11.45 -5.84 9.68
N ASN A 311 11.91 -4.59 9.52
CA ASN A 311 13.07 -4.04 10.24
C ASN A 311 12.82 -2.57 10.60
N LEU A 312 13.75 -1.94 11.29
CA LEU A 312 13.72 -0.50 11.56
C LEU A 312 14.11 0.29 10.31
N SER A 313 13.44 1.39 10.03
CA SER A 313 13.75 2.30 8.93
C SER A 313 15.18 2.86 8.99
N THR A 314 15.76 2.93 10.18
CA THR A 314 17.15 3.33 10.41
C THR A 314 18.19 2.29 10.00
N LYS A 315 17.76 1.05 9.72
CA LYS A 315 18.63 -0.06 9.29
C LYS A 315 18.36 -0.50 7.86
N CYS A 316 17.29 -0.02 7.25
CA CYS A 316 16.97 -0.30 5.87
C CYS A 316 17.79 0.64 4.98
N PRO A 317 18.64 0.11 4.06
CA PRO A 317 19.41 0.95 3.16
C PRO A 317 18.48 1.67 2.15
N CYS A 318 18.80 2.90 1.81
CA CYS A 318 18.26 3.56 0.63
C CYS A 318 18.89 2.94 -0.63
N LEU A 319 18.13 2.81 -1.71
CA LEU A 319 18.60 2.20 -2.95
C LEU A 319 19.82 2.93 -3.55
N LEU A 320 19.82 4.27 -3.50
CA LEU A 320 20.98 5.08 -3.91
C LEU A 320 22.28 4.73 -3.14
N TYR A 321 22.15 4.33 -1.89
CA TYR A 321 23.27 3.88 -1.07
C TYR A 321 23.86 2.55 -1.51
N THR A 322 23.09 1.69 -2.15
CA THR A 322 23.54 0.35 -2.52
C THR A 322 24.14 0.27 -3.93
N SER A 323 23.83 1.23 -4.82
CA SER A 323 24.33 1.18 -6.19
C SER A 323 25.54 2.08 -6.46
N ASP A 324 25.56 3.31 -5.97
CA ASP A 324 26.59 4.28 -6.32
C ASP A 324 27.51 4.66 -5.15
N ALA A 325 26.99 4.73 -3.94
CA ALA A 325 27.79 5.15 -2.78
C ALA A 325 28.80 4.11 -2.29
N ALA A 326 28.61 2.83 -2.63
CA ALA A 326 29.58 1.78 -2.30
C ALA A 326 30.88 1.91 -3.12
N ASP A 327 30.79 2.47 -4.33
CA ASP A 327 31.95 2.69 -5.20
C ASP A 327 32.67 4.02 -4.92
N GLU A 328 31.99 4.99 -4.27
CA GLU A 328 32.54 6.34 -4.04
C GLU A 328 32.92 6.64 -2.57
N GLY A 329 32.76 5.71 -1.64
CA GLY A 329 33.21 5.84 -0.25
C GLY A 329 32.49 6.89 0.59
N TRP A 330 31.29 7.28 0.23
CA TRP A 330 30.45 8.30 0.91
C TRP A 330 29.49 7.73 1.95
N CYS A 331 29.72 6.52 2.44
CA CYS A 331 28.98 5.99 3.60
C CYS A 331 29.59 6.56 4.89
N VAL A 332 29.01 7.62 5.41
CA VAL A 332 29.27 8.10 6.79
C VAL A 332 28.06 7.79 7.66
#